data_e293bc7bd5b88cc7fdb26105557b55e9
#
_entry.id   e293bc7bd5b88cc7fdb26105557b55e9
#
_cell.length_a   1.000
_cell.length_b   1.000
_cell.length_c   1.000
_cell.angle_alpha   90.00
_cell.angle_beta   90.00
_cell.angle_gamma   90.00
#
_symmetry.space_group_name_H-M   'P 1'
#
loop_
_entity.id
_entity.type
_entity.pdbx_description
1 polymer ?
#
loop_
_entity_poly.entity_id
_entity_poly.type
_entity_poly.pdbx_seq_one_letter_code
_entity_poly.pdbx_strand_id
1 'polypeptide(L)'
;TYAPQGCTKFYEFSFSDLRSGADIIDMATRGGRKPQWNFLHGLLKNAIYGGKVDNPHDFTILRTYLEQFFCAEVVGQGGARVRPVPGTRSTVLPTSNHHPDYTALIHTLPDGGDDPGLFHLPLNVSRTMQKLHSMTVIQQLKAMSLSLRTQQGFDKEAWAERLSPLILTWEKLMADHQHLRQSPGGAAAPTGRPVDDFVALEQKLARELVGVVSSGLQRLSRVLSGLDLLTPVTQKLAGALLADEVPEAWERLWEGPAAPLAYCGQVVAKAEAVERLSSLSANGRTLEAELDFGSLFRPRTFLNALRQQCARSLRVPMGTLALATSWGASPPGSGPAARVRGLSLQGGVFDGRRLAPVTANSPISNPMPVTAFTFVAAEPAGAPAGTGDSKAGTVVVPLYLSDTREALLTEL
;
A
#
# COMPACT_ATOMS: atom_id res chain seq x y z
N THR A 1 -17.69 -12.96 -4.56
CA THR A 1 -17.50 -11.85 -3.60
C THR A 1 -16.12 -11.25 -3.77
N TYR A 2 -15.89 -10.53 -4.82
CA TYR A 2 -14.60 -9.88 -5.06
C TYR A 2 -14.77 -8.39 -4.91
N ALA A 3 -13.87 -7.75 -4.13
CA ALA A 3 -13.77 -6.31 -4.17
C ALA A 3 -13.43 -5.90 -5.59
N PRO A 4 -14.05 -4.86 -6.14
CA PRO A 4 -13.61 -4.33 -7.42
C PRO A 4 -12.12 -4.03 -7.34
N GLN A 5 -11.34 -4.54 -8.26
CA GLN A 5 -9.90 -4.25 -8.29
C GLN A 5 -9.69 -2.75 -8.47
N GLY A 6 -8.72 -2.20 -7.74
CA GLY A 6 -8.45 -0.77 -7.71
C GLY A 6 -9.14 -0.03 -6.57
N CYS A 7 -10.04 -0.64 -5.82
CA CYS A 7 -10.60 -0.04 -4.62
C CYS A 7 -9.59 0.00 -3.47
N THR A 8 -9.74 0.97 -2.58
CA THR A 8 -8.86 1.19 -1.43
C THR A 8 -9.02 0.13 -0.35
N LYS A 9 -10.19 -0.50 -0.29
CA LYS A 9 -10.52 -1.56 0.65
C LYS A 9 -11.47 -2.59 0.04
N PHE A 10 -11.62 -3.70 0.72
CA PHE A 10 -12.58 -4.75 0.33
C PHE A 10 -14.02 -4.31 0.64
N TYR A 11 -14.91 -4.50 -0.34
CA TYR A 11 -16.35 -4.33 -0.19
C TYR A 11 -17.04 -5.66 -0.51
N GLU A 12 -17.90 -6.10 0.39
CA GLU A 12 -18.65 -7.34 0.21
C GLU A 12 -19.92 -7.09 -0.60
N PHE A 13 -19.91 -7.52 -1.86
CA PHE A 13 -21.10 -7.59 -2.71
C PHE A 13 -21.62 -9.03 -2.75
N SER A 14 -22.92 -9.18 -2.56
CA SER A 14 -23.58 -10.49 -2.44
C SER A 14 -24.44 -10.79 -3.66
N PHE A 15 -24.88 -12.05 -3.76
CA PHE A 15 -25.84 -12.45 -4.80
C PHE A 15 -27.17 -11.66 -4.71
N SER A 16 -27.57 -11.24 -3.51
CA SER A 16 -28.76 -10.40 -3.34
C SER A 16 -28.61 -9.03 -4.00
N ASP A 17 -27.41 -8.43 -4.00
CA ASP A 17 -27.16 -7.15 -4.68
C ASP A 17 -27.28 -7.31 -6.19
N LEU A 18 -26.72 -8.39 -6.72
CA LEU A 18 -26.82 -8.73 -8.15
C LEU A 18 -28.28 -8.95 -8.54
N ARG A 19 -29.05 -9.71 -7.75
CA ARG A 19 -30.46 -9.95 -7.98
C ARG A 19 -31.30 -8.68 -7.94
N SER A 20 -31.08 -7.84 -6.94
CA SER A 20 -31.76 -6.53 -6.82
C SER A 20 -31.44 -5.64 -8.02
N GLY A 21 -30.21 -5.64 -8.50
CA GLY A 21 -29.81 -4.95 -9.73
C GLY A 21 -30.54 -5.49 -10.96
N ALA A 22 -30.64 -6.80 -11.11
CA ALA A 22 -31.38 -7.45 -12.19
C ALA A 22 -32.88 -7.13 -12.16
N ASP A 23 -33.50 -7.16 -10.97
CA ASP A 23 -34.92 -6.83 -10.78
C ASP A 23 -35.22 -5.37 -11.16
N ILE A 24 -34.33 -4.43 -10.85
CA ILE A 24 -34.43 -3.03 -11.28
C ILE A 24 -34.36 -2.89 -12.80
N ILE A 25 -33.45 -3.59 -13.43
CA ILE A 25 -33.29 -3.58 -14.89
C ILE A 25 -34.57 -4.15 -15.55
N ASP A 26 -35.05 -5.30 -15.06
CA ASP A 26 -36.29 -5.92 -15.55
C ASP A 26 -37.49 -4.98 -15.41
N MET A 27 -37.64 -4.36 -14.25
CA MET A 27 -38.72 -3.40 -14.00
C MET A 27 -38.63 -2.17 -14.93
N ALA A 28 -37.43 -1.64 -15.14
CA ALA A 28 -37.21 -0.46 -15.99
C ALA A 28 -37.42 -0.76 -17.49
N THR A 29 -37.16 -2.00 -17.91
CA THR A 29 -37.29 -2.44 -19.35
C THR A 29 -38.59 -3.20 -19.63
N ARG A 30 -39.44 -3.45 -18.62
CA ARG A 30 -40.71 -4.18 -18.75
C ARG A 30 -41.59 -3.55 -19.80
N GLY A 31 -42.19 -4.44 -20.63
CA GLY A 31 -43.06 -4.04 -21.74
C GLY A 31 -42.30 -3.50 -22.98
N GLY A 32 -41.03 -3.87 -23.14
CA GLY A 32 -40.20 -3.48 -24.29
C GLY A 32 -39.73 -2.02 -24.25
N ARG A 33 -39.74 -1.40 -23.09
CA ARG A 33 -39.24 -0.03 -22.92
C ARG A 33 -37.73 0.00 -23.17
N LYS A 34 -37.26 1.01 -23.87
CA LYS A 34 -35.83 1.24 -24.06
C LYS A 34 -35.18 1.61 -22.72
N PRO A 35 -34.04 1.02 -22.37
CA PRO A 35 -33.33 1.35 -21.12
C PRO A 35 -32.94 2.82 -21.10
N GLN A 36 -33.25 3.46 -20.01
CA GLN A 36 -32.76 4.81 -19.70
C GLN A 36 -31.45 4.68 -18.94
N TRP A 37 -30.34 4.65 -19.63
CA TRP A 37 -29.03 4.35 -19.08
C TRP A 37 -28.66 5.24 -17.89
N ASN A 38 -28.90 6.54 -17.98
CA ASN A 38 -28.62 7.48 -16.86
C ASN A 38 -29.43 7.14 -15.60
N PHE A 39 -30.69 6.73 -15.77
CA PHE A 39 -31.54 6.33 -14.65
C PHE A 39 -31.07 5.00 -14.03
N LEU A 40 -30.73 4.02 -14.87
CA LEU A 40 -30.21 2.73 -14.42
C LEU A 40 -28.85 2.87 -13.71
N HIS A 41 -27.94 3.65 -14.28
CA HIS A 41 -26.67 3.96 -13.60
C HIS A 41 -26.88 4.66 -12.27
N GLY A 42 -27.82 5.62 -12.20
CA GLY A 42 -28.16 6.32 -10.96
C GLY A 42 -28.66 5.38 -9.88
N LEU A 43 -29.56 4.43 -10.20
CA LEU A 43 -30.08 3.47 -9.22
C LEU A 43 -29.02 2.45 -8.80
N LEU A 44 -28.29 1.86 -9.75
CA LEU A 44 -27.25 0.89 -9.43
C LEU A 44 -26.13 1.54 -8.61
N LYS A 45 -25.68 2.71 -9.03
CA LYS A 45 -24.61 3.46 -8.37
C LYS A 45 -24.98 3.89 -6.94
N ASN A 46 -26.19 4.43 -6.72
CA ASN A 46 -26.54 5.03 -5.45
C ASN A 46 -27.29 4.06 -4.51
N ALA A 47 -28.22 3.25 -5.03
CA ALA A 47 -29.10 2.43 -4.21
C ALA A 47 -28.56 1.01 -3.97
N ILE A 48 -28.01 0.35 -5.00
CA ILE A 48 -27.62 -1.06 -4.89
C ILE A 48 -26.17 -1.18 -4.41
N TYR A 49 -25.21 -0.69 -5.20
CA TYR A 49 -23.79 -0.88 -4.91
C TYR A 49 -23.20 0.26 -4.09
N GLY A 50 -23.58 1.50 -4.38
CA GLY A 50 -23.00 2.66 -3.73
C GLY A 50 -23.39 2.81 -2.26
N GLY A 51 -24.52 2.21 -1.83
CA GLY A 51 -24.89 2.19 -0.41
C GLY A 51 -23.91 1.44 0.50
N LYS A 52 -23.04 0.60 -0.10
CA LYS A 52 -21.98 -0.14 0.62
C LYS A 52 -20.62 0.50 0.49
N VAL A 53 -20.43 1.45 -0.43
CA VAL A 53 -19.16 2.11 -0.72
C VAL A 53 -19.13 3.45 0.02
N ASP A 54 -18.28 3.55 1.03
CA ASP A 54 -18.15 4.71 1.89
C ASP A 54 -16.99 5.64 1.53
N ASN A 55 -16.09 5.18 0.64
CA ASN A 55 -14.95 5.97 0.19
C ASN A 55 -15.28 6.68 -1.14
N PRO A 56 -15.13 8.02 -1.24
CA PRO A 56 -15.43 8.78 -2.47
C PRO A 56 -14.59 8.34 -3.68
N HIS A 57 -13.32 7.94 -3.47
CA HIS A 57 -12.45 7.42 -4.52
C HIS A 57 -13.02 6.11 -5.08
N ASP A 58 -13.36 5.16 -4.22
CA ASP A 58 -13.92 3.88 -4.62
C ASP A 58 -15.30 4.03 -5.26
N PHE A 59 -16.08 5.02 -4.80
CA PHE A 59 -17.34 5.39 -5.46
C PHE A 59 -17.13 5.90 -6.89
N THR A 60 -16.07 6.64 -7.15
CA THR A 60 -15.70 7.08 -8.49
C THR A 60 -15.31 5.89 -9.38
N ILE A 61 -14.59 4.91 -8.82
CA ILE A 61 -14.26 3.66 -9.51
C ILE A 61 -15.52 2.89 -9.87
N LEU A 62 -16.46 2.71 -8.93
CA LEU A 62 -17.74 2.05 -9.16
C LEU A 62 -18.52 2.74 -10.30
N ARG A 63 -18.59 4.08 -10.27
CA ARG A 63 -19.23 4.86 -11.34
C ARG A 63 -18.58 4.59 -12.70
N THR A 64 -17.26 4.62 -12.75
CA THR A 64 -16.50 4.39 -13.99
C THR A 64 -16.76 2.99 -14.53
N TYR A 65 -16.80 1.97 -13.68
CA TYR A 65 -17.12 0.61 -14.10
C TYR A 65 -18.53 0.51 -14.68
N LEU A 66 -19.53 1.07 -14.00
CA LEU A 66 -20.91 1.05 -14.53
C LEU A 66 -21.00 1.77 -15.88
N GLU A 67 -20.37 2.93 -16.03
CA GLU A 67 -20.37 3.70 -17.28
C GLU A 67 -19.65 2.97 -18.43
N GLN A 68 -18.59 2.23 -18.14
CA GLN A 68 -17.79 1.53 -19.16
C GLN A 68 -18.32 0.15 -19.52
N PHE A 69 -18.76 -0.63 -18.54
CA PHE A 69 -19.16 -2.03 -18.73
C PHE A 69 -20.66 -2.19 -18.99
N PHE A 70 -21.47 -1.31 -18.42
CA PHE A 70 -22.92 -1.39 -18.51
C PHE A 70 -23.50 -0.22 -19.32
N CYS A 71 -23.37 -0.32 -20.65
CA CYS A 71 -23.82 0.71 -21.60
C CYS A 71 -24.36 0.08 -22.88
N ALA A 72 -25.12 0.87 -23.66
CA ALA A 72 -25.75 0.43 -24.89
C ALA A 72 -24.78 -0.23 -25.89
N GLU A 73 -23.57 0.26 -25.96
CA GLU A 73 -22.54 -0.22 -26.90
C GLU A 73 -21.98 -1.58 -26.52
N VAL A 74 -21.80 -1.87 -25.22
CA VAL A 74 -21.33 -3.17 -24.74
C VAL A 74 -22.46 -4.22 -24.84
N VAL A 75 -23.69 -3.83 -24.53
CA VAL A 75 -24.86 -4.72 -24.54
C VAL A 75 -25.44 -4.88 -25.95
N GLY A 76 -25.03 -4.08 -26.93
CA GLY A 76 -25.47 -4.16 -28.32
C GLY A 76 -26.91 -3.70 -28.54
N GLN A 77 -27.43 -2.81 -27.70
CA GLN A 77 -28.82 -2.39 -27.73
C GLN A 77 -29.08 -1.19 -28.65
N GLY A 78 -30.26 -1.17 -29.24
CA GLY A 78 -30.79 -0.01 -29.95
C GLY A 78 -30.06 0.36 -31.25
N GLY A 79 -29.35 -0.58 -31.87
CA GLY A 79 -28.56 -0.34 -33.08
C GLY A 79 -27.21 0.33 -32.81
N ALA A 80 -26.79 0.40 -31.54
CA ALA A 80 -25.45 0.84 -31.19
C ALA A 80 -24.41 -0.13 -31.75
N ARG A 81 -23.27 0.42 -32.22
CA ARG A 81 -22.16 -0.41 -32.68
C ARG A 81 -21.59 -1.18 -31.48
N VAL A 82 -21.71 -2.51 -31.56
CA VAL A 82 -21.20 -3.40 -30.50
C VAL A 82 -19.69 -3.23 -30.37
N ARG A 83 -19.21 -3.04 -29.16
CA ARG A 83 -17.78 -2.96 -28.85
C ARG A 83 -17.38 -4.10 -27.92
N PRO A 84 -16.12 -4.52 -27.91
CA PRO A 84 -15.61 -5.49 -26.94
C PRO A 84 -15.81 -4.98 -25.51
N VAL A 85 -15.97 -5.91 -24.57
CA VAL A 85 -15.97 -5.61 -23.14
C VAL A 85 -14.65 -4.90 -22.79
N PRO A 86 -14.68 -3.74 -22.13
CA PRO A 86 -13.48 -3.01 -21.74
C PRO A 86 -12.49 -3.91 -21.00
N GLY A 87 -11.19 -3.75 -21.29
CA GLY A 87 -10.15 -4.60 -20.71
C GLY A 87 -9.90 -5.93 -21.42
N THR A 88 -10.78 -6.34 -22.34
CA THR A 88 -10.57 -7.51 -23.20
C THR A 88 -10.25 -7.10 -24.62
N ARG A 89 -9.45 -7.90 -25.34
CA ARG A 89 -9.09 -7.59 -26.74
C ARG A 89 -10.20 -7.96 -27.72
N SER A 90 -11.01 -8.97 -27.40
CA SER A 90 -11.94 -9.57 -28.36
C SER A 90 -13.25 -10.06 -27.77
N THR A 91 -13.48 -9.98 -26.47
CA THR A 91 -14.71 -10.49 -25.85
C THR A 91 -15.87 -9.56 -26.14
N VAL A 92 -16.81 -10.03 -26.97
CA VAL A 92 -18.03 -9.31 -27.32
C VAL A 92 -19.21 -10.07 -26.76
N LEU A 93 -20.15 -9.36 -26.11
CA LEU A 93 -21.35 -10.01 -25.60
C LEU A 93 -22.25 -10.47 -26.76
N PRO A 94 -22.89 -11.65 -26.66
CA PRO A 94 -23.84 -12.09 -27.64
C PRO A 94 -25.01 -11.10 -27.76
N THR A 95 -25.42 -10.80 -28.98
CA THR A 95 -26.61 -9.97 -29.24
C THR A 95 -27.90 -10.78 -29.25
N SER A 96 -27.80 -12.11 -29.15
CA SER A 96 -28.92 -13.03 -29.09
C SER A 96 -29.53 -13.10 -27.69
N ASN A 97 -30.79 -13.56 -27.61
CA ASN A 97 -31.45 -13.82 -26.32
C ASN A 97 -31.35 -15.31 -25.94
N HIS A 98 -30.46 -16.08 -26.58
CA HIS A 98 -30.31 -17.51 -26.31
C HIS A 98 -29.30 -17.78 -25.21
N HIS A 99 -29.73 -18.41 -24.12
CA HIS A 99 -28.89 -18.80 -23.00
C HIS A 99 -27.62 -19.59 -23.38
N PRO A 100 -27.64 -20.54 -24.37
CA PRO A 100 -26.43 -21.25 -24.77
C PRO A 100 -25.30 -20.36 -25.27
N ASP A 101 -25.61 -19.24 -25.93
CA ASP A 101 -24.58 -18.33 -26.45
C ASP A 101 -23.82 -17.65 -25.34
N TYR A 102 -24.53 -17.28 -24.26
CA TYR A 102 -23.89 -16.69 -23.06
C TYR A 102 -23.09 -17.74 -22.30
N THR A 103 -23.59 -18.98 -22.21
CA THR A 103 -22.86 -20.09 -21.57
C THR A 103 -21.56 -20.38 -22.32
N ALA A 104 -21.61 -20.43 -23.66
CA ALA A 104 -20.44 -20.62 -24.50
C ALA A 104 -19.42 -19.49 -24.29
N LEU A 105 -19.87 -18.23 -24.20
CA LEU A 105 -18.98 -17.10 -23.91
C LEU A 105 -18.33 -17.22 -22.52
N ILE A 106 -19.12 -17.59 -21.51
CA ILE A 106 -18.58 -17.74 -20.13
C ILE A 106 -17.47 -18.79 -20.11
N HIS A 107 -17.63 -19.91 -20.84
CA HIS A 107 -16.59 -20.93 -20.94
C HIS A 107 -15.30 -20.48 -21.66
N THR A 108 -15.33 -19.35 -22.39
CA THR A 108 -14.13 -18.78 -23.03
C THR A 108 -13.38 -17.82 -22.11
N LEU A 109 -13.98 -17.44 -20.97
CA LEU A 109 -13.29 -16.58 -20.00
C LEU A 109 -12.22 -17.38 -19.25
N PRO A 110 -11.10 -16.74 -18.84
CA PRO A 110 -10.04 -17.44 -18.15
C PRO A 110 -10.51 -18.04 -16.82
N ASP A 111 -10.22 -19.33 -16.62
CA ASP A 111 -10.49 -20.07 -15.40
C ASP A 111 -9.45 -19.71 -14.33
N GLY A 112 -9.70 -18.76 -13.54
CA GLY A 112 -8.91 -18.49 -12.34
C GLY A 112 -8.19 -17.18 -12.32
N GLY A 113 -8.28 -16.58 -11.17
CA GLY A 113 -7.66 -15.31 -10.85
C GLY A 113 -8.38 -14.11 -11.47
N ASP A 114 -8.34 -13.04 -10.75
CA ASP A 114 -8.85 -11.77 -11.23
C ASP A 114 -7.82 -11.15 -12.16
N ASP A 115 -7.95 -11.42 -13.48
CA ASP A 115 -7.08 -10.75 -14.46
C ASP A 115 -7.39 -9.25 -14.46
N PRO A 116 -6.43 -8.39 -14.10
CA PRO A 116 -6.62 -6.94 -14.11
C PRO A 116 -7.09 -6.39 -15.46
N GLY A 117 -6.75 -7.07 -16.56
CA GLY A 117 -7.19 -6.69 -17.89
C GLY A 117 -8.70 -6.76 -18.07
N LEU A 118 -9.39 -7.71 -17.43
CA LEU A 118 -10.85 -7.81 -17.43
C LEU A 118 -11.53 -6.62 -16.77
N PHE A 119 -10.85 -6.00 -15.81
CA PHE A 119 -11.32 -4.82 -15.08
C PHE A 119 -10.80 -3.50 -15.67
N HIS A 120 -10.27 -3.55 -16.89
CA HIS A 120 -9.73 -2.37 -17.59
C HIS A 120 -8.63 -1.64 -16.81
N LEU A 121 -7.92 -2.36 -15.96
CA LEU A 121 -6.79 -1.81 -15.21
C LEU A 121 -5.54 -1.75 -16.11
N PRO A 122 -4.62 -0.80 -15.86
CA PRO A 122 -3.39 -0.68 -16.63
C PRO A 122 -2.51 -1.93 -16.57
N LEU A 123 -1.71 -2.16 -17.61
CA LEU A 123 -0.81 -3.33 -17.71
C LEU A 123 0.20 -3.45 -16.55
N ASN A 124 0.58 -2.33 -15.94
CA ASN A 124 1.47 -2.33 -14.78
C ASN A 124 0.83 -3.00 -13.56
N VAL A 125 -0.51 -3.00 -13.43
CA VAL A 125 -1.20 -3.73 -12.35
C VAL A 125 -1.03 -5.23 -12.55
N SER A 126 -1.24 -5.75 -13.78
CA SER A 126 -0.96 -7.16 -14.11
C SER A 126 0.51 -7.53 -13.80
N ARG A 127 1.46 -6.67 -14.16
CA ARG A 127 2.90 -6.88 -13.89
C ARG A 127 3.18 -6.93 -12.39
N THR A 128 2.57 -6.04 -11.60
CA THR A 128 2.71 -6.03 -10.15
C THR A 128 2.12 -7.31 -9.52
N MET A 129 0.93 -7.73 -9.95
CA MET A 129 0.30 -8.96 -9.46
C MET A 129 1.14 -10.20 -9.81
N GLN A 130 1.66 -10.30 -11.03
CA GLN A 130 2.56 -11.38 -11.43
C GLN A 130 3.85 -11.40 -10.59
N LYS A 131 4.44 -10.23 -10.33
CA LYS A 131 5.60 -10.11 -9.44
C LYS A 131 5.30 -10.65 -8.05
N LEU A 132 4.20 -10.20 -7.43
CA LEU A 132 3.80 -10.63 -6.08
C LEU A 132 3.52 -12.14 -6.05
N HIS A 133 2.78 -12.66 -7.02
CA HIS A 133 2.52 -14.09 -7.12
C HIS A 133 3.82 -14.91 -7.26
N SER A 134 4.73 -14.47 -8.12
CA SER A 134 6.03 -15.13 -8.29
C SER A 134 6.85 -15.12 -7.00
N MET A 135 6.84 -14.02 -6.26
CA MET A 135 7.51 -13.94 -4.94
C MET A 135 6.91 -14.93 -3.95
N THR A 136 5.59 -15.03 -3.88
CA THR A 136 4.89 -15.98 -3.00
C THR A 136 5.26 -17.43 -3.35
N VAL A 137 5.25 -17.79 -4.64
CA VAL A 137 5.63 -19.13 -5.09
C VAL A 137 7.09 -19.44 -4.74
N ILE A 138 8.00 -18.50 -4.96
CA ILE A 138 9.41 -18.66 -4.59
C ILE A 138 9.57 -18.88 -3.09
N GLN A 139 8.87 -18.12 -2.26
CA GLN A 139 8.89 -18.30 -0.80
C GLN A 139 8.36 -19.68 -0.38
N GLN A 140 7.24 -20.13 -0.97
CA GLN A 140 6.70 -21.47 -0.71
C GLN A 140 7.68 -22.58 -1.10
N LEU A 141 8.33 -22.47 -2.27
CA LEU A 141 9.33 -23.44 -2.72
C LEU A 141 10.55 -23.46 -1.80
N LYS A 142 11.01 -22.29 -1.33
CA LYS A 142 12.08 -22.19 -0.33
C LYS A 142 11.68 -22.86 0.98
N ALA A 143 10.49 -22.58 1.50
CA ALA A 143 9.98 -23.18 2.73
C ALA A 143 9.87 -24.71 2.63
N MET A 144 9.35 -25.24 1.50
CA MET A 144 9.30 -26.69 1.24
C MET A 144 10.68 -27.32 1.16
N SER A 145 11.63 -26.69 0.48
CA SER A 145 13.02 -27.18 0.39
C SER A 145 13.70 -27.27 1.75
N LEU A 146 13.32 -26.41 2.68
CA LEU A 146 13.89 -26.36 4.02
C LEU A 146 13.23 -27.36 4.98
N SER A 147 11.91 -27.56 4.89
CA SER A 147 11.23 -28.57 5.70
C SER A 147 11.75 -29.98 5.44
N LEU A 148 12.20 -30.25 4.22
CA LEU A 148 12.87 -31.51 3.85
C LEU A 148 14.28 -31.65 4.46
N ARG A 149 14.95 -30.52 4.75
CA ARG A 149 16.33 -30.53 5.31
C ARG A 149 16.35 -30.42 6.84
N THR A 150 15.34 -29.84 7.48
CA THR A 150 15.26 -29.69 8.94
C THR A 150 14.95 -30.98 9.69
N GLN A 151 14.63 -32.08 9.02
CA GLN A 151 14.58 -33.43 9.63
C GLN A 151 15.95 -34.00 9.96
N GLN A 152 17.03 -33.40 9.46
CA GLN A 152 18.41 -33.71 9.89
C GLN A 152 18.75 -32.81 11.07
N GLY A 153 19.18 -33.37 12.19
CA GLY A 153 19.50 -32.66 13.45
C GLY A 153 20.47 -31.48 13.28
N PHE A 154 20.79 -30.79 14.37
CA PHE A 154 21.69 -29.63 14.36
C PHE A 154 23.04 -30.00 13.72
N ASP A 155 23.26 -29.54 12.47
CA ASP A 155 24.54 -29.62 11.78
C ASP A 155 25.20 -28.24 11.84
N LYS A 156 26.20 -28.14 12.72
CA LYS A 156 26.89 -26.86 12.97
C LYS A 156 27.59 -26.31 11.73
N GLU A 157 28.19 -27.17 10.91
CA GLU A 157 28.94 -26.75 9.73
C GLU A 157 28.01 -26.24 8.64
N ALA A 158 26.93 -26.96 8.34
CA ALA A 158 25.92 -26.57 7.39
C ALA A 158 25.20 -25.26 7.81
N TRP A 159 24.96 -25.08 9.12
CA TRP A 159 24.39 -23.84 9.62
C TRP A 159 25.38 -22.68 9.51
N ALA A 160 26.67 -22.90 9.83
CA ALA A 160 27.70 -21.88 9.72
C ALA A 160 27.86 -21.41 8.28
N GLU A 161 27.93 -22.33 7.31
CA GLU A 161 28.03 -21.98 5.89
C GLU A 161 26.90 -21.05 5.43
N ARG A 162 25.67 -21.30 5.84
CA ARG A 162 24.50 -20.56 5.38
C ARG A 162 24.26 -19.25 6.14
N LEU A 163 24.55 -19.19 7.44
CA LEU A 163 24.25 -18.04 8.29
C LEU A 163 25.41 -17.07 8.43
N SER A 164 26.68 -17.53 8.23
CA SER A 164 27.84 -16.64 8.32
C SER A 164 27.78 -15.43 7.37
N PRO A 165 27.32 -15.55 6.11
CA PRO A 165 27.23 -14.37 5.24
C PRO A 165 26.34 -13.26 5.81
N LEU A 166 25.18 -13.63 6.41
CA LEU A 166 24.29 -12.66 7.04
C LEU A 166 24.93 -12.03 8.29
N ILE A 167 25.55 -12.86 9.14
CA ILE A 167 26.22 -12.40 10.37
C ILE A 167 27.35 -11.44 10.03
N LEU A 168 28.23 -11.80 9.09
CA LEU A 168 29.35 -10.95 8.66
C LEU A 168 28.86 -9.64 8.03
N THR A 169 27.78 -9.70 7.22
CA THR A 169 27.21 -8.50 6.65
C THR A 169 26.67 -7.56 7.73
N TRP A 170 25.98 -8.11 8.75
CA TRP A 170 25.51 -7.32 9.88
C TRP A 170 26.65 -6.72 10.70
N GLU A 171 27.69 -7.51 10.99
CA GLU A 171 28.86 -7.04 11.72
C GLU A 171 29.56 -5.88 10.98
N LYS A 172 29.70 -6.00 9.66
CA LYS A 172 30.24 -4.95 8.80
C LYS A 172 29.37 -3.68 8.84
N LEU A 173 28.07 -3.82 8.63
CA LEU A 173 27.12 -2.71 8.72
C LEU A 173 27.21 -2.00 10.08
N MET A 174 27.31 -2.76 11.16
CA MET A 174 27.42 -2.20 12.51
C MET A 174 28.81 -1.63 12.83
N ALA A 175 29.85 -2.05 12.15
CA ALA A 175 31.17 -1.45 12.25
C ALA A 175 31.21 -0.07 11.58
N ASP A 176 30.55 0.06 10.43
CA ASP A 176 30.43 1.31 9.68
C ASP A 176 29.52 2.33 10.42
N HIS A 177 28.58 1.83 11.26
CA HIS A 177 27.57 2.65 11.97
C HIS A 177 27.63 2.50 13.50
N GLN A 178 28.84 2.60 14.08
CA GLN A 178 29.06 2.39 15.53
C GLN A 178 28.21 3.30 16.42
N HIS A 179 27.90 4.52 15.96
CA HIS A 179 27.05 5.47 16.68
C HIS A 179 25.64 4.95 16.97
N LEU A 180 25.10 4.02 16.15
CA LEU A 180 23.79 3.41 16.39
C LEU A 180 23.77 2.49 17.63
N ARG A 181 24.95 2.01 18.09
CA ARG A 181 25.11 1.19 19.29
C ARG A 181 25.24 2.01 20.58
N GLN A 182 25.74 3.24 20.47
CA GLN A 182 26.22 4.01 21.63
C GLN A 182 25.24 5.05 22.15
N SER A 183 24.01 5.06 21.70
CA SER A 183 23.09 6.10 22.11
C SER A 183 22.67 5.99 23.58
N PRO A 184 22.78 7.06 24.37
CA PRO A 184 22.38 7.07 25.76
C PRO A 184 20.89 6.74 25.90
N GLY A 185 20.62 5.73 26.70
CA GLY A 185 19.26 5.27 27.02
C GLY A 185 18.56 6.25 27.96
N GLY A 186 18.00 7.30 27.43
CA GLY A 186 17.10 8.18 28.15
C GLY A 186 15.89 8.49 27.25
N ALA A 187 14.68 8.21 27.73
CA ALA A 187 13.50 8.75 27.08
C ALA A 187 13.63 10.29 27.16
N ALA A 188 13.79 10.95 26.00
CA ALA A 188 13.74 12.40 25.94
C ALA A 188 12.39 12.85 26.52
N ALA A 189 12.43 13.84 27.42
CA ALA A 189 11.19 14.42 27.95
C ALA A 189 10.36 14.95 26.77
N PRO A 190 9.01 14.82 26.81
CA PRO A 190 8.16 15.36 25.76
C PRO A 190 8.45 16.83 25.51
N THR A 191 8.75 17.18 24.27
CA THR A 191 9.08 18.57 23.90
C THR A 191 7.86 19.47 23.80
N GLY A 192 6.66 18.87 23.81
CA GLY A 192 5.40 19.55 23.53
C GLY A 192 5.18 19.84 22.05
N ARG A 193 6.10 19.48 21.18
CA ARG A 193 5.98 19.54 19.70
C ARG A 193 5.72 18.13 19.16
N PRO A 194 4.53 17.83 18.64
CA PRO A 194 4.15 16.47 18.26
C PRO A 194 5.08 15.81 17.25
N VAL A 195 5.61 16.55 16.28
CA VAL A 195 6.54 16.00 15.28
C VAL A 195 7.90 15.65 15.90
N ASP A 196 8.41 16.45 16.84
CA ASP A 196 9.65 16.14 17.52
C ASP A 196 9.48 14.98 18.50
N ASP A 197 8.34 14.91 19.19
CA ASP A 197 7.99 13.77 20.05
C ASP A 197 7.86 12.47 19.21
N PHE A 198 7.35 12.56 17.99
CA PHE A 198 7.34 11.44 17.03
C PHE A 198 8.76 10.99 16.69
N VAL A 199 9.69 11.91 16.40
CA VAL A 199 11.09 11.55 16.09
C VAL A 199 11.74 10.81 17.27
N ALA A 200 11.46 11.23 18.51
CA ALA A 200 11.93 10.52 19.70
C ALA A 200 11.38 9.06 19.79
N LEU A 201 10.11 8.85 19.41
CA LEU A 201 9.53 7.51 19.35
C LEU A 201 10.16 6.64 18.24
N GLU A 202 10.42 7.20 17.07
CA GLU A 202 11.12 6.50 15.97
C GLU A 202 12.55 6.13 16.41
N GLN A 203 13.26 7.04 17.08
CA GLN A 203 14.62 6.80 17.58
C GLN A 203 14.64 5.67 18.62
N LYS A 204 13.66 5.65 19.53
CA LYS A 204 13.51 4.56 20.51
C LYS A 204 13.31 3.21 19.79
N LEU A 205 12.42 3.16 18.82
CA LEU A 205 12.15 1.95 18.05
C LEU A 205 13.38 1.48 17.25
N ALA A 206 14.07 2.43 16.58
CA ALA A 206 15.29 2.13 15.84
C ALA A 206 16.35 1.46 16.72
N ARG A 207 16.60 2.02 17.91
CA ARG A 207 17.55 1.46 18.88
C ARG A 207 17.16 0.09 19.40
N GLU A 208 15.89 -0.08 19.75
CA GLU A 208 15.35 -1.34 20.20
C GLU A 208 15.53 -2.44 19.12
N LEU A 209 15.18 -2.11 17.87
CA LEU A 209 15.27 -3.03 16.74
C LEU A 209 16.74 -3.40 16.44
N VAL A 210 17.63 -2.42 16.34
CA VAL A 210 19.08 -2.64 16.17
C VAL A 210 19.63 -3.49 17.31
N GLY A 211 19.20 -3.25 18.56
CA GLY A 211 19.60 -4.02 19.73
C GLY A 211 19.14 -5.49 19.66
N VAL A 212 17.88 -5.72 19.29
CA VAL A 212 17.32 -7.08 19.17
C VAL A 212 17.99 -7.86 18.05
N VAL A 213 18.19 -7.27 16.88
CA VAL A 213 18.90 -7.91 15.76
C VAL A 213 20.35 -8.21 16.14
N SER A 214 21.08 -7.22 16.68
CA SER A 214 22.49 -7.38 17.09
C SER A 214 22.65 -8.49 18.14
N SER A 215 21.83 -8.48 19.19
CA SER A 215 21.93 -9.49 20.26
C SER A 215 21.57 -10.88 19.76
N GLY A 216 20.59 -10.99 18.86
CA GLY A 216 20.18 -12.25 18.23
C GLY A 216 21.30 -12.85 17.38
N LEU A 217 21.85 -12.07 16.45
CA LEU A 217 22.93 -12.52 15.57
C LEU A 217 24.23 -12.77 16.33
N GLN A 218 24.55 -12.00 17.36
CA GLN A 218 25.72 -12.25 18.21
C GLN A 218 25.61 -13.57 18.99
N ARG A 219 24.45 -13.89 19.59
CA ARG A 219 24.23 -15.19 20.23
C ARG A 219 24.36 -16.33 19.23
N LEU A 220 23.79 -16.17 18.03
CA LEU A 220 23.90 -17.17 16.97
C LEU A 220 25.37 -17.38 16.55
N SER A 221 26.13 -16.31 16.36
CA SER A 221 27.58 -16.37 16.06
C SER A 221 28.35 -17.14 17.13
N ARG A 222 28.04 -16.91 18.43
CA ARG A 222 28.68 -17.63 19.54
C ARG A 222 28.34 -19.12 19.58
N VAL A 223 27.09 -19.47 19.27
CA VAL A 223 26.68 -20.91 19.16
C VAL A 223 27.40 -21.58 17.99
N LEU A 224 27.47 -20.91 16.83
CA LEU A 224 28.19 -21.43 15.65
C LEU A 224 29.69 -21.55 15.89
N SER A 225 30.28 -20.70 16.73
CA SER A 225 31.68 -20.80 17.15
C SER A 225 31.90 -21.87 18.24
N GLY A 226 30.82 -22.39 18.84
CA GLY A 226 30.90 -23.37 19.95
C GLY A 226 31.19 -22.75 21.31
N LEU A 227 31.03 -21.45 21.44
CA LEU A 227 31.24 -20.73 22.71
C LEU A 227 30.02 -20.75 23.60
N ASP A 228 28.82 -20.91 23.03
CA ASP A 228 27.56 -20.97 23.75
C ASP A 228 26.75 -22.23 23.35
N LEU A 229 25.87 -22.65 24.25
CA LEU A 229 24.93 -23.75 24.00
C LEU A 229 23.75 -23.28 23.14
N LEU A 230 23.25 -24.18 22.31
CA LEU A 230 22.05 -23.91 21.51
C LEU A 230 20.82 -23.88 22.42
N THR A 231 20.20 -22.73 22.56
CA THR A 231 18.94 -22.55 23.31
C THR A 231 17.74 -22.62 22.35
N PRO A 232 16.53 -22.94 22.84
CA PRO A 232 15.31 -22.95 22.02
C PRO A 232 15.05 -21.61 21.29
N VAL A 233 15.39 -20.50 21.92
CA VAL A 233 15.26 -19.15 21.31
C VAL A 233 16.23 -18.98 20.15
N THR A 234 17.49 -19.38 20.32
CA THR A 234 18.51 -19.31 19.27
C THR A 234 18.20 -20.29 18.15
N GLN A 235 17.64 -21.47 18.48
CA GLN A 235 17.21 -22.46 17.50
C GLN A 235 16.04 -21.92 16.64
N LYS A 236 15.04 -21.28 17.27
CA LYS A 236 13.91 -20.65 16.54
C LYS A 236 14.42 -19.53 15.63
N LEU A 237 15.33 -18.68 16.13
CA LEU A 237 15.97 -17.63 15.34
C LEU A 237 16.72 -18.21 14.13
N ALA A 238 17.58 -19.20 14.36
CA ALA A 238 18.33 -19.86 13.29
C ALA A 238 17.41 -20.54 12.28
N GLY A 239 16.35 -21.20 12.74
CA GLY A 239 15.35 -21.83 11.87
C GLY A 239 14.70 -20.86 10.90
N ALA A 240 14.26 -19.70 11.36
CA ALA A 240 13.70 -18.66 10.52
C ALA A 240 14.75 -18.14 9.50
N LEU A 241 15.96 -17.83 9.95
CA LEU A 241 17.03 -17.34 9.07
C LEU A 241 17.48 -18.37 8.03
N LEU A 242 17.51 -19.66 8.40
CA LEU A 242 17.76 -20.75 7.46
C LEU A 242 16.62 -20.93 6.46
N ALA A 243 15.40 -20.57 6.83
CA ALA A 243 14.23 -20.51 5.95
C ALA A 243 14.25 -19.29 5.01
N ASP A 244 15.25 -18.42 5.13
CA ASP A 244 15.29 -17.11 4.47
C ASP A 244 14.07 -16.24 4.87
N GLU A 245 13.61 -16.42 6.12
CA GLU A 245 12.49 -15.69 6.71
C GLU A 245 12.98 -14.76 7.83
N VAL A 246 12.31 -13.63 7.99
CA VAL A 246 12.59 -12.70 9.08
C VAL A 246 12.09 -13.32 10.40
N PRO A 247 12.91 -13.34 11.46
CA PRO A 247 12.48 -13.87 12.76
C PRO A 247 11.30 -13.08 13.33
N GLU A 248 10.30 -13.77 13.85
CA GLU A 248 9.09 -13.18 14.45
C GLU A 248 9.39 -12.08 15.50
N ALA A 249 10.47 -12.24 16.26
CA ALA A 249 10.88 -11.26 17.27
C ALA A 249 11.31 -9.92 16.65
N TRP A 250 11.80 -9.91 15.40
CA TRP A 250 12.16 -8.72 14.66
C TRP A 250 10.93 -8.09 13.99
N GLU A 251 10.11 -8.94 13.36
CA GLU A 251 8.90 -8.56 12.63
C GLU A 251 7.86 -7.90 13.54
N ARG A 252 7.74 -8.35 14.81
CA ARG A 252 6.87 -7.72 15.81
C ARG A 252 7.22 -6.26 16.12
N LEU A 253 8.48 -5.87 15.97
CA LEU A 253 8.91 -4.48 16.18
C LEU A 253 8.68 -3.64 14.94
N TRP A 254 8.93 -4.22 13.79
CA TRP A 254 8.74 -3.54 12.50
C TRP A 254 8.54 -4.55 11.37
N GLU A 255 7.45 -4.40 10.65
CA GLU A 255 7.15 -5.16 9.46
C GLU A 255 7.93 -4.59 8.26
N GLY A 256 8.94 -5.34 7.82
CA GLY A 256 9.88 -4.93 6.77
C GLY A 256 9.93 -5.91 5.61
N PRO A 257 11.01 -5.88 4.81
CA PRO A 257 11.22 -6.84 3.74
C PRO A 257 11.26 -8.28 4.26
N ALA A 258 10.67 -9.21 3.51
CA ALA A 258 10.62 -10.62 3.88
C ALA A 258 12.00 -11.30 3.91
N ALA A 259 12.98 -10.82 3.12
CA ALA A 259 14.33 -11.40 3.08
C ALA A 259 15.21 -10.84 4.21
N PRO A 260 15.82 -11.69 5.08
CA PRO A 260 16.60 -11.25 6.24
C PRO A 260 17.75 -10.29 5.93
N LEU A 261 18.44 -10.52 4.82
CA LEU A 261 19.54 -9.64 4.41
C LEU A 261 19.05 -8.23 4.04
N ALA A 262 17.96 -8.16 3.28
CA ALA A 262 17.33 -6.88 2.92
C ALA A 262 16.74 -6.19 4.16
N TYR A 263 16.16 -6.97 5.08
CA TYR A 263 15.65 -6.47 6.36
C TYR A 263 16.75 -5.81 7.19
N CYS A 264 17.89 -6.49 7.39
CA CYS A 264 19.05 -5.94 8.11
C CYS A 264 19.56 -4.65 7.46
N GLY A 265 19.69 -4.60 6.15
CA GLY A 265 20.12 -3.40 5.43
C GLY A 265 19.15 -2.23 5.63
N GLN A 266 17.85 -2.48 5.53
CA GLN A 266 16.85 -1.44 5.75
C GLN A 266 16.75 -0.97 7.20
N VAL A 267 16.92 -1.87 8.17
CA VAL A 267 16.96 -1.49 9.60
C VAL A 267 18.07 -0.47 9.84
N VAL A 268 19.28 -0.72 9.33
CA VAL A 268 20.40 0.20 9.50
C VAL A 268 20.15 1.52 8.77
N ALA A 269 19.69 1.47 7.51
CA ALA A 269 19.42 2.68 6.73
C ALA A 269 18.34 3.55 7.37
N LYS A 270 17.26 2.94 7.89
CA LYS A 270 16.20 3.66 8.61
C LYS A 270 16.71 4.21 9.96
N ALA A 271 17.46 3.42 10.71
CA ALA A 271 18.02 3.87 11.98
C ALA A 271 18.94 5.09 11.79
N GLU A 272 19.76 5.10 10.75
CA GLU A 272 20.61 6.22 10.40
C GLU A 272 19.81 7.47 9.97
N ALA A 273 18.75 7.26 9.18
CA ALA A 273 17.86 8.35 8.79
C ALA A 273 17.16 8.99 10.01
N VAL A 274 16.70 8.16 10.94
CA VAL A 274 16.06 8.60 12.18
C VAL A 274 17.07 9.36 13.08
N GLU A 275 18.32 8.92 13.13
CA GLU A 275 19.36 9.63 13.91
C GLU A 275 19.65 11.03 13.33
N ARG A 276 19.69 11.15 12.00
CA ARG A 276 19.77 12.46 11.32
C ARG A 276 18.56 13.34 11.64
N LEU A 277 17.34 12.77 11.63
CA LEU A 277 16.13 13.52 12.03
C LEU A 277 16.16 13.93 13.50
N SER A 278 16.70 13.11 14.39
CA SER A 278 16.85 13.41 15.81
C SER A 278 17.75 14.64 16.05
N SER A 279 18.82 14.78 15.28
CA SER A 279 19.70 15.95 15.35
C SER A 279 19.00 17.26 14.92
N LEU A 280 18.10 17.18 13.95
CA LEU A 280 17.26 18.31 13.52
C LEU A 280 16.16 18.63 14.54
N SER A 281 15.56 17.58 15.11
CA SER A 281 14.53 17.69 16.14
C SER A 281 15.03 18.40 17.40
N ALA A 282 16.26 18.13 17.83
CA ALA A 282 16.89 18.82 18.95
C ALA A 282 16.94 20.34 18.74
N ASN A 283 17.03 20.80 17.50
CA ASN A 283 17.05 22.23 17.13
C ASN A 283 15.67 22.77 16.71
N GLY A 284 14.60 21.97 16.79
CA GLY A 284 13.24 22.35 16.37
C GLY A 284 13.06 22.54 14.87
N ARG A 285 13.95 21.97 14.05
CA ARG A 285 14.02 22.18 12.60
C ARG A 285 13.56 20.97 11.79
N THR A 286 12.86 20.02 12.40
CA THR A 286 12.44 18.75 11.76
C THR A 286 11.63 18.99 10.47
N LEU A 287 10.75 19.97 10.45
CA LEU A 287 9.89 20.28 9.29
C LEU A 287 10.59 21.13 8.21
N GLU A 288 11.78 21.67 8.48
CA GLU A 288 12.56 22.41 7.47
C GLU A 288 13.29 21.47 6.51
N ALA A 289 13.56 20.23 6.94
CA ALA A 289 14.24 19.23 6.14
C ALA A 289 13.27 18.48 5.21
N GLU A 290 13.83 17.94 4.14
CA GLU A 290 13.11 16.96 3.30
C GLU A 290 13.10 15.60 4.00
N LEU A 291 11.89 15.15 4.34
CA LEU A 291 11.64 13.89 4.99
C LEU A 291 11.48 12.78 3.95
N ASP A 292 12.33 11.78 4.00
CA ASP A 292 12.12 10.56 3.22
C ASP A 292 11.08 9.67 3.92
N PHE A 293 9.91 9.58 3.31
CA PHE A 293 8.78 8.83 3.90
C PHE A 293 9.06 7.33 3.96
N GLY A 294 9.82 6.82 2.99
CA GLY A 294 10.28 5.43 2.98
C GLY A 294 11.30 5.11 4.08
N SER A 295 11.96 6.12 4.67
CA SER A 295 12.92 5.95 5.76
C SER A 295 12.30 5.90 7.15
N LEU A 296 11.01 6.19 7.30
CA LEU A 296 10.31 6.09 8.58
C LEU A 296 9.88 4.64 8.86
N PHE A 297 9.89 4.25 10.13
CA PHE A 297 9.32 2.98 10.58
C PHE A 297 7.79 3.05 10.64
N ARG A 298 7.23 4.19 11.08
CA ARG A 298 5.79 4.40 11.32
C ARG A 298 5.25 5.64 10.62
N PRO A 299 5.15 5.66 9.28
CA PRO A 299 4.68 6.84 8.53
C PRO A 299 3.28 7.33 8.93
N ARG A 300 2.38 6.42 9.32
CA ARG A 300 1.04 6.77 9.81
C ARG A 300 1.11 7.61 11.09
N THR A 301 2.02 7.27 11.99
CA THR A 301 2.22 8.03 13.24
C THR A 301 2.76 9.43 12.95
N PHE A 302 3.64 9.56 11.94
CA PHE A 302 4.11 10.87 11.47
C PHE A 302 2.96 11.76 10.98
N LEU A 303 2.07 11.23 10.13
CA LEU A 303 0.92 11.99 9.65
C LEU A 303 0.01 12.46 10.80
N ASN A 304 -0.18 11.61 11.80
CA ASN A 304 -0.95 11.98 12.98
C ASN A 304 -0.24 13.06 13.82
N ALA A 305 1.07 12.96 13.98
CA ALA A 305 1.88 13.98 14.69
C ALA A 305 1.84 15.32 13.94
N LEU A 306 1.96 15.31 12.61
CA LEU A 306 1.82 16.51 11.78
C LEU A 306 0.43 17.13 11.92
N ARG A 307 -0.62 16.30 11.89
CA ARG A 307 -2.03 16.74 12.09
C ARG A 307 -2.20 17.40 13.46
N GLN A 308 -1.65 16.80 14.52
CA GLN A 308 -1.68 17.38 15.86
C GLN A 308 -0.94 18.73 15.92
N GLN A 309 0.20 18.82 15.25
CA GLN A 309 0.98 20.05 15.23
C GLN A 309 0.25 21.16 14.47
N CYS A 310 -0.40 20.84 13.36
CA CYS A 310 -1.26 21.77 12.62
C CYS A 310 -2.47 22.20 13.46
N ALA A 311 -3.13 21.27 14.15
CA ALA A 311 -4.28 21.56 15.02
C ALA A 311 -3.92 22.56 16.13
N ARG A 312 -2.74 22.37 16.77
CA ARG A 312 -2.24 23.28 17.81
C ARG A 312 -1.88 24.66 17.23
N SER A 313 -1.23 24.69 16.06
CA SER A 313 -0.85 25.94 15.40
C SER A 313 -2.07 26.75 14.95
N LEU A 314 -3.05 26.09 14.35
CA LEU A 314 -4.28 26.70 13.85
C LEU A 314 -5.34 26.92 14.94
N ARG A 315 -5.16 26.33 16.13
CA ARG A 315 -6.11 26.35 17.26
C ARG A 315 -7.49 25.79 16.90
N VAL A 316 -7.51 24.69 16.14
CA VAL A 316 -8.73 24.01 15.72
C VAL A 316 -8.72 22.55 16.18
N PRO A 317 -9.88 21.91 16.35
CA PRO A 317 -9.94 20.47 16.67
C PRO A 317 -9.31 19.63 15.56
N MET A 318 -8.58 18.56 15.90
CA MET A 318 -7.97 17.66 14.94
C MET A 318 -8.98 17.05 13.95
N GLY A 319 -10.22 16.77 14.41
CA GLY A 319 -11.27 16.16 13.59
C GLY A 319 -11.72 17.04 12.41
N THR A 320 -11.48 18.34 12.48
CA THR A 320 -11.87 19.30 11.42
C THR A 320 -10.76 19.53 10.38
N LEU A 321 -9.63 18.83 10.52
CA LEU A 321 -8.50 18.98 9.62
C LEU A 321 -8.47 17.89 8.55
N ALA A 322 -8.30 18.29 7.31
CA ALA A 322 -8.04 17.41 6.16
C ALA A 322 -6.57 17.56 5.70
N LEU A 323 -6.01 16.47 5.18
CA LEU A 323 -4.69 16.50 4.57
C LEU A 323 -4.77 17.29 3.25
N ALA A 324 -3.86 18.22 3.08
CA ALA A 324 -3.66 18.96 1.84
C ALA A 324 -2.23 18.75 1.34
N THR A 325 -2.09 18.52 0.06
CA THR A 325 -0.81 18.28 -0.61
C THR A 325 -0.57 19.28 -1.72
N SER A 326 0.69 19.63 -1.95
CA SER A 326 1.06 20.46 -3.09
C SER A 326 2.45 20.09 -3.61
N TRP A 327 2.67 20.44 -4.87
CA TRP A 327 3.95 20.30 -5.56
C TRP A 327 4.40 21.70 -5.96
N GLY A 328 5.59 22.11 -5.52
CA GLY A 328 6.15 23.43 -5.80
C GLY A 328 6.71 24.11 -4.54
N ALA A 329 6.97 25.42 -4.66
CA ALA A 329 7.70 26.17 -3.64
C ALA A 329 6.89 26.48 -2.37
N SER A 330 5.56 26.52 -2.45
CA SER A 330 4.71 26.92 -1.32
C SER A 330 3.78 25.79 -0.88
N PRO A 331 3.79 25.42 0.42
CA PRO A 331 2.81 24.49 0.95
C PRO A 331 1.39 25.11 0.89
N PRO A 332 0.34 24.31 0.78
CA PRO A 332 -1.02 24.80 0.84
C PRO A 332 -1.34 25.26 2.27
N GLY A 333 -1.74 26.52 2.45
CA GLY A 333 -2.14 27.07 3.74
C GLY A 333 -0.99 27.66 4.58
N SER A 334 -1.35 28.21 5.76
CA SER A 334 -0.44 28.93 6.67
C SER A 334 0.06 28.09 7.84
N GLY A 335 -0.29 26.81 7.90
CA GLY A 335 0.09 25.89 8.98
C GLY A 335 1.47 25.25 8.78
N PRO A 336 1.96 24.50 9.78
CA PRO A 336 3.14 23.67 9.65
C PRO A 336 3.03 22.72 8.47
N ALA A 337 4.09 22.59 7.67
CA ALA A 337 4.14 21.72 6.51
C ALA A 337 5.42 20.90 6.51
N ALA A 338 5.33 19.65 6.05
CA ALA A 338 6.45 18.76 5.86
C ALA A 338 6.71 18.54 4.37
N ARG A 339 7.95 18.62 3.94
CA ARG A 339 8.38 18.27 2.58
C ARG A 339 8.75 16.80 2.55
N VAL A 340 7.93 16.01 1.85
CA VAL A 340 8.02 14.55 1.81
C VAL A 340 8.55 14.09 0.47
N ARG A 341 9.52 13.18 0.48
CA ARG A 341 10.04 12.44 -0.66
C ARG A 341 9.90 10.93 -0.44
N GLY A 342 10.29 10.13 -1.42
CA GLY A 342 10.22 8.65 -1.33
C GLY A 342 8.85 8.10 -1.67
N LEU A 343 7.95 8.92 -2.21
CA LEU A 343 6.69 8.48 -2.76
C LEU A 343 6.90 7.93 -4.18
N SER A 344 6.17 6.89 -4.53
CA SER A 344 6.16 6.33 -5.88
C SER A 344 4.74 6.12 -6.37
N LEU A 345 4.51 6.41 -7.64
CA LEU A 345 3.22 6.28 -8.30
C LEU A 345 3.21 5.03 -9.18
N GLN A 346 2.23 4.16 -8.97
CA GLN A 346 1.99 3.01 -9.82
C GLN A 346 0.88 3.35 -10.84
N GLY A 347 1.08 2.96 -12.09
CA GLY A 347 0.08 3.18 -13.14
C GLY A 347 0.15 4.53 -13.83
N GLY A 348 0.97 5.43 -13.34
CA GLY A 348 1.12 6.76 -13.90
C GLY A 348 2.53 7.32 -13.75
N VAL A 349 2.79 8.40 -14.45
CA VAL A 349 3.96 9.26 -14.28
C VAL A 349 3.45 10.66 -13.97
N PHE A 350 4.00 11.26 -12.92
CA PHE A 350 3.66 12.61 -12.49
C PHE A 350 4.92 13.47 -12.41
N ASP A 351 4.95 14.58 -13.15
CA ASP A 351 6.10 15.50 -13.22
C ASP A 351 5.97 16.73 -12.29
N GLY A 352 4.94 16.75 -11.45
CA GLY A 352 4.57 17.90 -10.62
C GLY A 352 3.54 18.84 -11.24
N ARG A 353 3.18 18.63 -12.51
CA ARG A 353 2.17 19.41 -13.23
C ARG A 353 1.16 18.56 -13.99
N ARG A 354 1.61 17.47 -14.59
CA ARG A 354 0.79 16.59 -15.41
C ARG A 354 0.89 15.15 -14.93
N LEU A 355 -0.26 14.51 -14.82
CA LEU A 355 -0.39 13.09 -14.64
C LEU A 355 -0.62 12.44 -16.01
N ALA A 356 0.24 11.51 -16.38
CA ALA A 356 0.14 10.75 -17.62
C ALA A 356 0.11 9.24 -17.33
N PRO A 357 -0.63 8.44 -18.10
CA PRO A 357 -0.60 6.98 -17.97
C PRO A 357 0.77 6.45 -18.39
N VAL A 358 1.18 5.35 -17.75
CA VAL A 358 2.40 4.63 -18.17
C VAL A 358 2.19 3.88 -19.48
N THR A 359 3.25 3.80 -20.29
CA THR A 359 3.29 2.94 -21.46
C THR A 359 3.67 1.52 -21.06
N ALA A 360 3.46 0.54 -21.96
CA ALA A 360 3.76 -0.88 -21.71
C ALA A 360 5.21 -1.14 -21.29
N ASN A 361 6.15 -0.30 -21.72
CA ASN A 361 7.58 -0.41 -21.44
C ASN A 361 8.04 0.42 -20.23
N SER A 362 7.15 1.19 -19.62
CA SER A 362 7.49 2.01 -18.46
C SER A 362 7.69 1.17 -17.20
N PRO A 363 8.49 1.63 -16.23
CA PRO A 363 8.59 0.99 -14.92
C PRO A 363 7.21 0.83 -14.26
N ILE A 364 7.04 -0.20 -13.45
CA ILE A 364 5.81 -0.44 -12.69
C ILE A 364 5.55 0.72 -11.72
N SER A 365 6.61 1.20 -11.10
CA SER A 365 6.59 2.24 -10.08
C SER A 365 7.47 3.40 -10.50
N ASN A 366 6.94 4.60 -10.48
CA ASN A 366 7.64 5.81 -10.89
C ASN A 366 7.77 6.77 -9.70
N PRO A 367 8.95 7.36 -9.46
CA PRO A 367 9.12 8.28 -8.34
C PRO A 367 8.24 9.53 -8.53
N MET A 368 7.69 10.01 -7.42
CA MET A 368 6.98 11.29 -7.38
C MET A 368 7.92 12.41 -6.97
N PRO A 369 7.68 13.65 -7.42
CA PRO A 369 8.42 14.80 -6.95
C PRO A 369 8.19 15.02 -5.44
N VAL A 370 9.05 15.85 -4.83
CA VAL A 370 8.90 16.24 -3.42
C VAL A 370 7.54 16.89 -3.23
N THR A 371 6.77 16.34 -2.30
CA THR A 371 5.40 16.73 -2.02
C THR A 371 5.32 17.43 -0.66
N ALA A 372 4.72 18.60 -0.60
CA ALA A 372 4.46 19.26 0.66
C ALA A 372 3.15 18.73 1.27
N PHE A 373 3.22 18.24 2.52
CA PHE A 373 2.10 17.76 3.32
C PHE A 373 1.79 18.78 4.42
N THR A 374 0.54 19.19 4.53
CA THR A 374 0.03 19.97 5.65
C THR A 374 -1.41 19.56 5.95
N PHE A 375 -1.92 19.99 7.09
CA PHE A 375 -3.33 19.82 7.42
C PHE A 375 -4.00 21.18 7.49
N VAL A 376 -5.09 21.34 6.75
CA VAL A 376 -5.91 22.55 6.68
C VAL A 376 -7.31 22.29 7.24
N ALA A 377 -7.99 23.33 7.68
CA ALA A 377 -9.39 23.19 8.09
C ALA A 377 -10.21 22.69 6.90
N ALA A 378 -10.90 21.57 7.08
CA ALA A 378 -11.86 21.09 6.10
C ALA A 378 -12.99 22.14 5.98
N GLU A 379 -13.40 22.45 4.75
CA GLU A 379 -14.62 23.22 4.57
C GLU A 379 -15.78 22.50 5.27
N PRO A 380 -16.64 23.21 6.01
CA PRO A 380 -17.73 22.58 6.75
C PRO A 380 -18.55 21.70 5.79
N ALA A 381 -18.79 20.45 6.17
CA ALA A 381 -19.62 19.47 5.46
C ALA A 381 -21.08 19.95 5.44
N GLY A 382 -21.34 20.99 4.68
CA GLY A 382 -22.64 21.60 4.47
C GLY A 382 -22.98 21.79 2.99
N ALA A 383 -22.00 21.63 2.11
CA ALA A 383 -22.31 21.33 0.72
C ALA A 383 -22.70 19.85 0.68
N PRO A 384 -23.92 19.49 0.15
CA PRO A 384 -24.21 18.09 -0.10
C PRO A 384 -23.00 17.55 -0.87
N ALA A 385 -22.60 16.31 -0.57
CA ALA A 385 -21.70 15.55 -1.43
C ALA A 385 -22.42 15.40 -2.78
N GLY A 386 -22.71 16.54 -3.35
CA GLY A 386 -23.19 16.75 -4.68
C GLY A 386 -22.05 16.33 -5.54
N THR A 387 -22.27 15.22 -6.26
CA THR A 387 -21.72 14.97 -7.56
C THR A 387 -20.42 15.75 -7.73
N GLY A 388 -19.34 15.17 -7.11
CA GLY A 388 -18.08 15.91 -7.03
C GLY A 388 -17.58 16.26 -8.42
N ASP A 389 -17.89 17.44 -8.83
CA ASP A 389 -16.98 18.20 -9.65
C ASP A 389 -15.78 18.49 -8.74
N SER A 390 -14.87 17.50 -8.65
CA SER A 390 -13.50 17.78 -8.27
C SER A 390 -13.12 19.01 -9.07
N LYS A 391 -12.74 20.10 -8.40
CA LYS A 391 -12.23 21.31 -9.06
C LYS A 391 -11.41 20.85 -10.25
N ALA A 392 -11.76 21.28 -11.45
CA ALA A 392 -11.16 20.76 -12.68
C ALA A 392 -9.64 20.70 -12.52
N GLY A 393 -9.06 19.50 -12.57
CA GLY A 393 -7.64 19.25 -12.35
C GLY A 393 -7.23 18.66 -11.01
N THR A 394 -8.15 18.34 -10.09
CA THR A 394 -7.80 17.64 -8.83
C THR A 394 -8.03 16.13 -8.98
N VAL A 395 -7.02 15.34 -8.67
CA VAL A 395 -7.07 13.87 -8.67
C VAL A 395 -6.75 13.39 -7.28
N VAL A 396 -7.59 12.56 -6.70
CA VAL A 396 -7.35 11.91 -5.41
C VAL A 396 -6.69 10.56 -5.64
N VAL A 397 -5.57 10.31 -5.01
CA VAL A 397 -4.76 9.10 -5.17
C VAL A 397 -4.57 8.43 -3.81
N PRO A 398 -4.92 7.13 -3.67
CA PRO A 398 -4.69 6.40 -2.41
C PRO A 398 -3.20 6.12 -2.21
N LEU A 399 -2.71 6.36 -1.01
CA LEU A 399 -1.35 6.09 -0.58
C LEU A 399 -1.32 4.84 0.30
N TYR A 400 -0.54 3.84 -0.08
CA TYR A 400 -0.33 2.60 0.64
C TYR A 400 1.07 2.51 1.23
N LEU A 401 1.22 1.72 2.30
CA LEU A 401 2.52 1.47 2.94
C LEU A 401 3.41 0.53 2.13
N SER A 402 2.81 -0.35 1.33
CA SER A 402 3.51 -1.38 0.57
C SER A 402 2.90 -1.59 -0.81
N ASP A 403 3.64 -2.26 -1.67
CA ASP A 403 3.19 -2.68 -3.01
C ASP A 403 2.02 -3.68 -2.96
N THR A 404 1.82 -4.38 -1.83
CA THR A 404 0.73 -5.33 -1.63
C THR A 404 -0.62 -4.65 -1.45
N ARG A 405 -0.61 -3.35 -1.13
CA ARG A 405 -1.82 -2.52 -0.90
C ARG A 405 -2.73 -3.04 0.21
N GLU A 406 -2.18 -3.76 1.19
CA GLU A 406 -2.96 -4.29 2.32
C GLU A 406 -3.40 -3.20 3.29
N ALA A 407 -2.59 -2.16 3.43
CA ALA A 407 -2.84 -1.08 4.38
C ALA A 407 -2.86 0.27 3.69
N LEU A 408 -4.06 0.84 3.54
CA LEU A 408 -4.23 2.24 3.13
C LEU A 408 -3.68 3.15 4.23
N LEU A 409 -2.76 4.04 3.87
CA LEU A 409 -2.20 5.03 4.79
C LEU A 409 -3.06 6.29 4.84
N THR A 410 -3.32 6.88 3.69
CA THR A 410 -4.13 8.10 3.50
C THR A 410 -4.46 8.27 2.01
N GLU A 411 -5.19 9.32 1.68
CA GLU A 411 -5.43 9.80 0.32
C GLU A 411 -4.69 11.12 0.11
N LEU A 412 -4.11 11.28 -1.08
CA LEU A 412 -3.33 12.45 -1.48
C LEU A 412 -4.07 13.25 -2.56
#